data_b5b4fb0eb40215edcd6afc9288733caa
#
_entry.id   b5b4fb0eb40215edcd6afc9288733caa
#
_cell.length_a   1.000
_cell.length_b   1.000
_cell.length_c   1.000
_cell.angle_alpha   90.00
_cell.angle_beta   90.00
_cell.angle_gamma   90.00
#
_symmetry.space_group_name_H-M   'P 1'
#
loop_
_entity.id
_entity.type
_entity.pdbx_description
1 polymer ?
#
loop_
_entity_poly.entity_id
_entity_poly.type
_entity_poly.pdbx_seq_one_letter_code
_entity_poly.pdbx_strand_id
1 'polypeptide(L)' 'MSVKQTDKGRTRPPEWLVARVWGEFFEMPGLRLTCEQACRLWQVDVSTCKKLLDHLVREGSLCQTNSGFYVASEATRRRS' A
#
# COMPACT_ATOMS: atom_id res chain seq x y z
N MET A 1 15.89 -18.53 -5.57
CA MET A 1 15.54 -18.41 -5.46
C MET A 1 14.71 -18.37 -5.21
N SER A 2 14.52 -18.32 -5.32
CA SER A 2 13.72 -18.27 -5.26
C SER A 2 13.02 -18.01 -4.64
N VAL A 3 13.04 -17.83 -4.27
CA VAL A 3 12.57 -17.61 -3.59
C VAL A 3 11.63 -17.08 -3.49
N LYS A 4 11.40 -16.59 -3.74
CA LYS A 4 10.60 -15.98 -3.67
C LYS A 4 9.44 -16.43 -3.79
N GLN A 5 9.15 -17.02 -4.13
CA GLN A 5 8.13 -17.46 -4.34
C GLN A 5 7.54 -18.13 -3.39
N THR A 6 8.09 -18.29 -2.85
CA THR A 6 7.74 -19.03 -1.92
C THR A 6 6.69 -18.52 -1.26
N ASP A 7 6.46 -17.49 -1.28
CA ASP A 7 5.54 -16.93 -0.66
C ASP A 7 4.26 -17.13 -1.04
N LYS A 8 3.96 -17.85 -1.91
CA LYS A 8 2.79 -18.01 -2.29
C LYS A 8 1.86 -18.22 -1.21
N GLY A 9 1.98 -18.87 -0.30
CA GLY A 9 1.07 -19.11 0.70
C GLY A 9 0.93 -18.01 1.64
N ARG A 10 1.89 -17.15 1.73
CA ARG A 10 1.86 -16.17 2.59
C ARG A 10 1.44 -15.07 1.91
N THR A 11 0.51 -14.39 2.15
CA THR A 11 0.10 -13.29 1.39
C THR A 11 0.38 -12.00 2.06
N ARG A 12 1.05 -12.03 3.23
CA ARG A 12 1.32 -10.79 3.89
C ARG A 12 2.48 -10.09 3.32
N PRO A 13 2.42 -8.82 2.99
CA PRO A 13 3.59 -8.08 2.51
C PRO A 13 4.59 -7.87 3.63
N PRO A 14 5.87 -7.64 3.30
CA PRO A 14 6.88 -7.40 4.32
C PRO A 14 6.55 -6.18 5.16
N GLU A 15 6.82 -6.26 6.44
CA GLU A 15 6.50 -5.17 7.31
C GLU A 15 7.24 -3.89 7.00
N TRP A 16 8.48 -3.98 6.58
CA TRP A 16 9.23 -2.78 6.26
C TRP A 16 8.60 -2.04 5.10
N LEU A 17 8.01 -2.78 4.16
CA LEU A 17 7.38 -2.16 3.01
C LEU A 17 6.06 -1.54 3.42
N VAL A 18 5.32 -2.20 4.28
CA VAL A 18 4.07 -1.67 4.79
C VAL A 18 4.33 -0.35 5.51
N ALA A 19 5.33 -0.34 6.36
CA ALA A 19 5.66 0.85 7.12
C ALA A 19 6.09 1.99 6.22
N ARG A 20 6.86 1.66 5.18
CA ARG A 20 7.34 2.68 4.29
C ARG A 20 6.19 3.31 3.52
N VAL A 21 5.31 2.49 2.98
CA VAL A 21 4.19 2.99 2.21
C VAL A 21 3.24 3.79 3.09
N TRP A 22 2.95 3.26 4.28
CA TRP A 22 2.08 3.98 5.21
C TRP A 22 2.68 5.34 5.55
N GLY A 23 4.00 5.37 5.76
CA GLY A 23 4.68 6.60 6.09
C GLY A 23 4.56 7.66 5.01
N GLU A 24 4.59 7.22 3.74
CA GLU A 24 4.46 8.16 2.64
C GLU A 24 3.10 8.82 2.67
N PHE A 25 2.06 8.04 2.87
CA PHE A 25 0.71 8.58 2.93
C PHE A 25 0.52 9.42 4.20
N PHE A 26 1.15 9.01 5.28
CA PHE A 26 1.03 9.75 6.53
C PHE A 26 1.67 11.12 6.41
N GLU A 27 2.82 11.18 5.77
CA GLU A 27 3.51 12.45 5.62
C GLU A 27 2.93 13.32 4.54
N MET A 28 2.27 12.75 3.56
CA MET A 28 1.66 13.51 2.51
C MET A 28 0.19 13.15 2.43
N PRO A 29 -0.63 13.75 3.26
CA PRO A 29 -2.04 13.36 3.32
C PRO A 29 -2.80 13.55 2.02
N GLY A 30 -2.28 14.39 1.13
CA GLY A 30 -2.93 14.58 -0.16
C GLY A 30 -2.48 13.62 -1.24
N LEU A 31 -1.57 12.72 -0.90
CA LEU A 31 -1.05 11.79 -1.88
C LEU A 31 -2.14 10.86 -2.38
N ARG A 32 -2.19 10.63 -3.67
CA ARG A 32 -3.13 9.68 -4.23
C ARG A 32 -2.45 8.93 -5.35
N LEU A 33 -2.56 7.63 -5.32
CA LEU A 33 -1.89 6.77 -6.28
C LEU A 33 -2.79 5.64 -6.70
N THR A 34 -2.70 5.27 -7.97
CA THR A 34 -3.33 4.03 -8.41
C THR A 34 -2.34 2.92 -8.08
N CYS A 35 -2.81 1.68 -8.14
CA CYS A 35 -1.93 0.54 -7.90
C CYS A 35 -0.77 0.55 -8.86
N GLU A 36 -1.02 0.87 -10.12
CA GLU A 36 0.03 0.93 -11.09
C GLU A 36 1.07 1.96 -10.77
N GLN A 37 0.65 3.14 -10.36
CA GLN A 37 1.57 4.20 -10.01
C GLN A 37 2.39 3.80 -8.78
N ALA A 38 1.74 3.16 -7.82
CA ALA A 38 2.43 2.74 -6.61
C ALA A 38 3.48 1.68 -6.92
N CYS A 39 3.17 0.75 -7.80
CA CYS A 39 4.12 -0.26 -8.21
C CYS A 39 5.38 0.36 -8.76
N ARG A 40 5.22 1.36 -9.60
CA ARG A 40 6.38 2.00 -10.18
C ARG A 40 7.13 2.81 -9.17
N LEU A 41 6.42 3.51 -8.31
CA LEU A 41 7.06 4.36 -7.34
C LEU A 41 7.91 3.57 -6.37
N TRP A 42 7.41 2.44 -5.90
CA TRP A 42 8.12 1.66 -4.90
C TRP A 42 8.82 0.45 -5.48
N GLN A 43 8.74 0.32 -6.81
CA GLN A 43 9.45 -0.75 -7.52
C GLN A 43 9.11 -2.12 -6.98
N VAL A 44 7.83 -2.40 -6.87
CA VAL A 44 7.36 -3.72 -6.46
C VAL A 44 6.44 -4.24 -7.53
N ASP A 45 6.25 -5.54 -7.59
CA ASP A 45 5.38 -6.11 -8.61
C ASP A 45 3.93 -5.82 -8.25
N VAL A 46 3.09 -5.89 -9.24
CA VAL A 46 1.68 -5.54 -9.11
C VAL A 46 1.00 -6.39 -8.04
N SER A 47 1.29 -7.65 -8.01
CA SER A 47 0.69 -8.55 -7.06
C SER A 47 1.01 -8.16 -5.63
N THR A 48 2.26 -7.89 -5.36
CA THR A 48 2.70 -7.48 -4.04
C THR A 48 2.09 -6.14 -3.67
N CYS A 49 2.09 -5.22 -4.62
CA CYS A 49 1.57 -3.90 -4.38
C CYS A 49 0.09 -3.94 -4.04
N LYS A 50 -0.65 -4.75 -4.77
CA LYS A 50 -2.06 -4.85 -4.53
C LYS A 50 -2.36 -5.42 -3.16
N LYS A 51 -1.62 -6.43 -2.75
CA LYS A 51 -1.81 -7.01 -1.43
C LYS A 51 -1.49 -6.01 -0.34
N LEU A 52 -0.44 -5.23 -0.56
CA LEU A 52 -0.03 -4.23 0.37
C LEU A 52 -1.10 -3.16 0.52
N LEU A 53 -1.60 -2.65 -0.59
CA LEU A 53 -2.60 -1.60 -0.55
C LEU A 53 -3.91 -2.11 0.05
N ASP A 54 -4.29 -3.34 -0.30
CA ASP A 54 -5.50 -3.93 0.26
C ASP A 54 -5.36 -4.10 1.76
N HIS A 55 -4.18 -4.48 2.20
CA HIS A 55 -3.90 -4.64 3.62
C HIS A 55 -4.10 -3.31 4.35
N LEU A 56 -3.59 -2.24 3.78
CA LEU A 56 -3.72 -0.93 4.41
C LEU A 56 -5.17 -0.42 4.38
N VAL A 57 -5.90 -0.75 3.35
CA VAL A 57 -7.31 -0.39 3.29
C VAL A 57 -8.07 -1.15 4.37
N ARG A 58 -7.75 -2.42 4.52
CA ARG A 58 -8.41 -3.23 5.50
C ARG A 58 -8.13 -2.78 6.89
N GLU A 59 -6.94 -2.26 7.13
CA GLU A 59 -6.59 -1.75 8.42
C GLU A 59 -7.13 -0.36 8.69
N GLY A 60 -7.75 0.25 7.73
CA GLY A 60 -8.29 1.58 7.91
C GLY A 60 -7.31 2.70 7.70
N SER A 61 -6.11 2.39 7.23
CA SER A 61 -5.11 3.42 6.99
C SER A 61 -5.32 4.12 5.66
N LEU A 62 -5.83 3.41 4.67
CA LEU A 62 -6.08 3.97 3.37
C LEU A 62 -7.52 3.73 2.94
N CYS A 63 -7.95 4.49 1.95
CA CYS A 63 -9.25 4.29 1.34
C CYS A 63 -9.03 4.22 -0.16
N GLN A 64 -9.89 3.51 -0.85
CA GLN A 64 -9.83 3.48 -2.29
C GLN A 64 -10.99 4.27 -2.85
N THR A 65 -10.71 5.19 -3.75
CA THR A 65 -11.76 6.01 -4.33
C THR A 65 -12.45 5.26 -5.46
N ASN A 66 -13.56 5.78 -5.91
CA ASN A 66 -14.28 5.17 -7.01
C ASN A 66 -13.47 5.15 -8.30
N SER A 67 -12.54 6.05 -8.41
CA SER A 67 -11.69 6.10 -9.59
C SER A 67 -10.50 5.17 -9.49
N GLY A 68 -10.36 4.46 -8.39
CA GLY A 68 -9.26 3.52 -8.25
C GLY A 68 -8.02 4.07 -7.60
N PHE A 69 -8.06 5.28 -7.09
CA PHE A 69 -6.92 5.83 -6.39
C PHE A 69 -6.93 5.38 -4.93
N TYR A 70 -5.76 5.20 -4.37
CA TYR A 70 -5.62 4.93 -2.95
C TYR A 70 -5.20 6.24 -2.28
N VAL A 71 -5.88 6.60 -1.22
CA VAL A 71 -5.60 7.85 -0.52
C VAL A 71 -5.59 7.59 0.98
N ALA A 72 -4.98 8.47 1.75
CA ALA A 72 -4.97 8.34 3.20
C ALA A 72 -6.40 8.44 3.71
N SER A 73 -6.74 7.57 4.65
CA SER A 73 -8.07 7.60 5.22
C SER A 73 -8.16 8.80 6.13
N GLU A 74 -9.40 9.11 6.54
CA GLU A 74 -9.59 10.22 7.43
C GLU A 74 -8.86 10.00 8.73
N ALA A 75 -8.82 8.78 9.22
CA ALA A 75 -8.11 8.48 10.44
C ALA A 75 -6.62 8.77 10.31
N THR A 76 -6.05 8.42 9.18
CA THR A 76 -4.64 8.68 8.94
C THR A 76 -4.36 10.18 8.83
N ARG A 77 -5.22 10.87 8.13
CA ARG A 77 -5.05 12.30 7.98
C ARG A 77 -5.19 13.04 9.30
N ARG A 78 -6.04 12.56 10.17
CA ARG A 78 -6.19 13.20 11.43
C ARG A 78 -5.02 13.03 12.32
N ARG A 79 -4.22 12.00 12.14
CA ARG A 79 -3.07 11.80 12.95
C ARG A 79 -1.98 12.73 12.64
N SER A 80 -1.93 13.27 11.46
CA SER A 80 -0.87 14.20 11.14
C SER A 80 -1.32 15.62 11.46
#